data_dcd437940476f23b7d055ad83f54239d
#
_entry.id   dcd437940476f23b7d055ad83f54239d
#
_cell.length_a   1.000
_cell.length_b   1.000
_cell.length_c   1.000
_cell.angle_alpha   90.00
_cell.angle_beta   90.00
_cell.angle_gamma   90.00
#
_symmetry.space_group_name_H-M   'P 1'
#
loop_
_entity.id
_entity.type
_entity.pdbx_description
1 polymer ?
#
loop_
_entity_poly.entity_id
_entity_poly.type
_entity_poly.pdbx_seq_one_letter_code
_entity_poly.pdbx_strand_id
1 'polypeptide(L)'
;GKMDQFMSNLKEQVEKNPNDKVSWYNLGVLASKDPSKLAEAEGYFKKSLEIDPAYKEALQGVIFNIYINGDDKAIEAIDAARKAKKTELFNKLLGERRERFAKALPFAEKWYSVEPKNLEVVTLLKGLYQTTHNDVKFQEMKAVEAALKAGK
;
A
#
# COMPACT_ATOMS: atom_id res chain seq x y z
N GLY A 1 20.40 7.22 -17.81
CA GLY A 1 21.16 7.32 -16.53
C GLY A 1 21.35 5.96 -15.86
N LYS A 2 21.99 5.94 -14.72
CA LYS A 2 22.26 4.69 -13.96
C LYS A 2 20.97 3.97 -13.56
N MET A 3 19.93 4.73 -13.21
CA MET A 3 18.61 4.18 -12.85
C MET A 3 17.98 3.44 -14.02
N ASP A 4 18.01 4.02 -15.23
CA ASP A 4 17.46 3.42 -16.43
C ASP A 4 18.23 2.16 -16.82
N GLN A 5 19.55 2.18 -16.67
CA GLN A 5 20.42 1.02 -16.91
C GLN A 5 20.08 -0.12 -15.94
N PHE A 6 19.93 0.21 -14.65
CA PHE A 6 19.59 -0.77 -13.64
C PHE A 6 18.21 -1.39 -13.89
N MET A 7 17.24 -0.56 -14.25
CA MET A 7 15.89 -1.00 -14.59
C MET A 7 15.88 -1.91 -15.82
N SER A 8 16.69 -1.57 -16.87
CA SER A 8 16.85 -2.40 -18.05
C SER A 8 17.44 -3.77 -17.71
N ASN A 9 18.46 -3.81 -16.87
CA ASN A 9 19.08 -5.06 -16.42
C ASN A 9 18.07 -5.95 -15.66
N LEU A 10 17.26 -5.36 -14.80
CA LEU A 10 16.21 -6.11 -14.09
C LEU A 10 15.15 -6.65 -15.03
N LYS A 11 14.76 -5.89 -16.04
CA LYS A 11 13.82 -6.36 -17.08
C LYS A 11 14.37 -7.58 -17.82
N GLU A 12 15.63 -7.56 -18.20
CA GLU A 12 16.29 -8.73 -18.80
C GLU A 12 16.32 -9.94 -17.86
N GLN A 13 16.55 -9.71 -16.56
CA GLN A 13 16.55 -10.78 -15.57
C GLN A 13 15.19 -11.47 -15.47
N VAL A 14 14.09 -10.70 -15.42
CA VAL A 14 12.74 -11.30 -15.32
C VAL A 14 12.28 -11.94 -16.62
N GLU A 15 12.81 -11.51 -17.77
CA GLU A 15 12.58 -12.20 -19.05
C GLU A 15 13.26 -13.58 -19.06
N LYS A 16 14.49 -13.67 -18.54
CA LYS A 16 15.24 -14.93 -18.43
C LYS A 16 14.72 -15.83 -17.31
N ASN A 17 14.29 -15.26 -16.20
CA ASN A 17 13.77 -15.97 -15.05
C ASN A 17 12.48 -15.29 -14.56
N PRO A 18 11.32 -15.61 -15.15
CA PRO A 18 10.04 -14.99 -14.78
C PRO A 18 9.58 -15.29 -13.34
N ASN A 19 10.17 -16.29 -12.69
CA ASN A 19 9.82 -16.70 -11.33
C ASN A 19 10.72 -16.06 -10.25
N ASP A 20 11.50 -15.06 -10.59
CA ASP A 20 12.32 -14.30 -9.65
C ASP A 20 11.49 -13.17 -9.00
N LYS A 21 10.86 -13.50 -7.87
CA LYS A 21 10.04 -12.54 -7.12
C LYS A 21 10.80 -11.28 -6.69
N VAL A 22 12.09 -11.42 -6.38
CA VAL A 22 12.93 -10.30 -5.91
C VAL A 22 13.16 -9.30 -7.03
N SER A 23 13.45 -9.76 -8.22
CA SER A 23 13.64 -8.89 -9.39
C SER A 23 12.35 -8.14 -9.76
N TRP A 24 11.19 -8.81 -9.71
CA TRP A 24 9.89 -8.15 -9.89
C TRP A 24 9.63 -7.09 -8.83
N TYR A 25 9.91 -7.41 -7.56
CA TYR A 25 9.79 -6.44 -6.47
C TYR A 25 10.70 -5.22 -6.71
N ASN A 26 11.97 -5.45 -7.06
CA ASN A 26 12.91 -4.36 -7.32
C ASN A 26 12.47 -3.46 -8.49
N LEU A 27 11.89 -4.04 -9.55
CA LEU A 27 11.28 -3.27 -10.64
C LEU A 27 10.14 -2.37 -10.11
N GLY A 28 9.30 -2.92 -9.23
CA GLY A 28 8.24 -2.15 -8.59
C GLY A 28 8.77 -0.96 -7.78
N VAL A 29 9.79 -1.19 -6.97
CA VAL A 29 10.44 -0.13 -6.17
C VAL A 29 11.01 0.97 -7.06
N LEU A 30 11.72 0.61 -8.12
CA LEU A 30 12.32 1.59 -9.03
C LEU A 30 11.26 2.39 -9.79
N ALA A 31 10.26 1.69 -10.34
CA ALA A 31 9.19 2.34 -11.10
C ALA A 31 8.36 3.29 -10.20
N SER A 32 8.14 2.92 -8.94
CA SER A 32 7.35 3.75 -8.01
C SER A 32 7.98 5.09 -7.65
N LYS A 33 9.26 5.28 -7.97
CA LYS A 33 9.94 6.59 -7.78
C LYS A 33 9.50 7.64 -8.79
N ASP A 34 8.91 7.22 -9.90
CA ASP A 34 8.38 8.10 -10.93
C ASP A 34 6.85 8.10 -10.83
N PRO A 35 6.23 9.25 -10.46
CA PRO A 35 4.77 9.34 -10.35
C PRO A 35 4.01 8.95 -11.62
N SER A 36 4.63 9.09 -12.79
CA SER A 36 4.02 8.71 -14.07
C SER A 36 4.01 7.19 -14.31
N LYS A 37 4.77 6.44 -13.51
CA LYS A 37 4.94 4.99 -13.64
C LYS A 37 4.28 4.18 -12.51
N LEU A 38 3.44 4.79 -11.71
CA LEU A 38 2.81 4.09 -10.56
C LEU A 38 1.97 2.88 -10.98
N ALA A 39 1.27 2.96 -12.10
CA ALA A 39 0.50 1.82 -12.62
C ALA A 39 1.42 0.66 -13.06
N GLU A 40 2.55 0.96 -13.66
CA GLU A 40 3.58 -0.02 -14.03
C GLU A 40 4.18 -0.64 -12.76
N ALA A 41 4.51 0.19 -11.77
CA ALA A 41 5.04 -0.25 -10.48
C ALA A 41 4.09 -1.22 -9.77
N GLU A 42 2.80 -0.89 -9.73
CA GLU A 42 1.77 -1.76 -9.18
C GLU A 42 1.77 -3.13 -9.85
N GLY A 43 1.86 -3.16 -11.17
CA GLY A 43 1.96 -4.40 -11.95
C GLY A 43 3.17 -5.25 -11.56
N TYR A 44 4.32 -4.64 -11.36
CA TYR A 44 5.53 -5.35 -10.94
C TYR A 44 5.41 -5.94 -9.53
N PHE A 45 4.88 -5.20 -8.58
CA PHE A 45 4.62 -5.73 -7.23
C PHE A 45 3.64 -6.91 -7.28
N LYS A 46 2.58 -6.82 -8.08
CA LYS A 46 1.61 -7.90 -8.24
C LYS A 46 2.23 -9.14 -8.88
N LYS A 47 3.15 -8.98 -9.83
CA LYS A 47 3.93 -10.09 -10.39
C LYS A 47 4.76 -10.80 -9.32
N SER A 48 5.43 -10.06 -8.46
CA SER A 48 6.15 -10.61 -7.32
C SER A 48 5.22 -11.43 -6.41
N LEU A 49 4.01 -10.92 -6.14
CA LEU A 49 3.01 -11.56 -5.28
C LEU A 49 2.30 -12.75 -5.95
N GLU A 50 2.25 -12.82 -7.26
CA GLU A 50 1.79 -14.02 -7.98
C GLU A 50 2.74 -15.19 -7.73
N ILE A 51 4.04 -14.91 -7.63
CA ILE A 51 5.08 -15.93 -7.38
C ILE A 51 5.06 -16.33 -5.90
N ASP A 52 5.02 -15.36 -5.00
CA ASP A 52 4.97 -15.58 -3.55
C ASP A 52 3.94 -14.63 -2.91
N PRO A 53 2.70 -15.10 -2.68
CA PRO A 53 1.63 -14.29 -2.09
C PRO A 53 1.92 -13.76 -0.68
N ALA A 54 2.86 -14.39 0.03
CA ALA A 54 3.28 -14.01 1.38
C ALA A 54 4.57 -13.19 1.42
N TYR A 55 5.08 -12.75 0.25
CA TYR A 55 6.31 -11.97 0.17
C TYR A 55 6.09 -10.57 0.77
N LYS A 56 6.51 -10.42 2.00
CA LYS A 56 6.26 -9.23 2.84
C LYS A 56 6.72 -7.93 2.17
N GLU A 57 7.89 -7.92 1.57
CA GLU A 57 8.46 -6.76 0.89
C GLU A 57 7.56 -6.25 -0.24
N ALA A 58 6.99 -7.15 -1.02
CA ALA A 58 6.07 -6.79 -2.10
C ALA A 58 4.69 -6.37 -1.57
N LEU A 59 4.20 -6.99 -0.48
CA LEU A 59 2.99 -6.56 0.22
C LEU A 59 3.14 -5.12 0.73
N GLN A 60 4.23 -4.83 1.41
CA GLN A 60 4.54 -3.47 1.88
C GLN A 60 4.73 -2.50 0.71
N GLY A 61 5.39 -2.94 -0.36
CA GLY A 61 5.64 -2.12 -1.54
C GLY A 61 4.34 -1.64 -2.20
N VAL A 62 3.40 -2.53 -2.43
CA VAL A 62 2.12 -2.14 -3.06
C VAL A 62 1.30 -1.24 -2.13
N ILE A 63 1.31 -1.50 -0.82
CA ILE A 63 0.60 -0.68 0.15
C ILE A 63 1.19 0.73 0.22
N PHE A 64 2.49 0.84 0.55
CA PHE A 64 3.11 2.12 0.87
C PHE A 64 3.55 2.92 -0.35
N ASN A 65 3.98 2.26 -1.42
CA ASN A 65 4.45 2.97 -2.60
C ASN A 65 3.33 3.28 -3.61
N ILE A 66 2.22 2.54 -3.56
CA ILE A 66 1.12 2.71 -4.52
C ILE A 66 -0.11 3.31 -3.84
N TYR A 67 -0.73 2.60 -2.89
CA TYR A 67 -2.06 2.98 -2.38
C TYR A 67 -2.05 4.05 -1.31
N ILE A 68 -1.04 4.09 -0.44
CA ILE A 68 -0.94 5.08 0.65
C ILE A 68 0.04 6.21 0.29
N ASN A 69 0.82 6.04 -0.77
CA ASN A 69 1.75 7.07 -1.23
C ASN A 69 1.03 8.40 -1.45
N GLY A 70 1.56 9.47 -0.85
CA GLY A 70 1.00 10.81 -0.99
C GLY A 70 -0.28 11.07 -0.20
N ASP A 71 -0.65 10.22 0.76
CA ASP A 71 -1.87 10.38 1.55
C ASP A 71 -1.87 11.67 2.39
N ASP A 72 -0.73 12.14 2.84
CA ASP A 72 -0.56 13.43 3.50
C ASP A 72 -1.07 14.59 2.63
N LYS A 73 -0.71 14.60 1.35
CA LYS A 73 -1.19 15.59 0.38
C LYS A 73 -2.69 15.45 0.11
N ALA A 74 -3.20 14.23 0.08
CA ALA A 74 -4.62 13.97 -0.05
C ALA A 74 -5.41 14.56 1.14
N ILE A 75 -4.90 14.37 2.36
CA ILE A 75 -5.49 14.93 3.58
C ILE A 75 -5.47 16.46 3.53
N GLU A 76 -4.36 17.08 3.12
CA GLU A 76 -4.25 18.52 2.96
C GLU A 76 -5.29 19.06 1.95
N ALA A 77 -5.47 18.38 0.82
CA ALA A 77 -6.45 18.77 -0.20
C ALA A 77 -7.89 18.64 0.32
N ILE A 78 -8.20 17.59 1.07
CA ILE A 78 -9.50 17.37 1.71
C ILE A 78 -9.78 18.51 2.71
N ASP A 79 -8.80 18.84 3.52
CA ASP A 79 -8.92 19.90 4.51
C ASP A 79 -9.12 21.29 3.86
N ALA A 80 -8.39 21.56 2.80
CA ALA A 80 -8.53 22.78 2.02
C ALA A 80 -9.94 22.90 1.41
N ALA A 81 -10.47 21.84 0.83
CA ALA A 81 -11.82 21.80 0.26
C ALA A 81 -12.89 22.03 1.35
N ARG A 82 -12.70 21.44 2.52
CA ARG A 82 -13.59 21.64 3.69
C ARG A 82 -13.59 23.10 4.14
N LYS A 83 -12.41 23.69 4.33
CA LYS A 83 -12.25 25.10 4.75
C LYS A 83 -12.82 26.08 3.74
N ALA A 84 -12.68 25.76 2.46
CA ALA A 84 -13.23 26.57 1.36
C ALA A 84 -14.73 26.33 1.13
N LYS A 85 -15.37 25.47 1.91
CA LYS A 85 -16.79 25.07 1.77
C LYS A 85 -17.15 24.52 0.40
N LYS A 86 -16.20 23.87 -0.27
CA LYS A 86 -16.39 23.20 -1.56
C LYS A 86 -16.88 21.75 -1.33
N THR A 87 -18.16 21.61 -1.01
CA THR A 87 -18.75 20.33 -0.55
C THR A 87 -18.59 19.20 -1.58
N GLU A 88 -18.84 19.46 -2.86
CA GLU A 88 -18.70 18.44 -3.90
C GLU A 88 -17.27 17.94 -4.03
N LEU A 89 -16.30 18.87 -4.05
CA LEU A 89 -14.88 18.53 -4.10
C LEU A 89 -14.44 17.75 -2.86
N PHE A 90 -14.88 18.20 -1.68
CA PHE A 90 -14.62 17.53 -0.42
C PHE A 90 -15.10 16.07 -0.45
N ASN A 91 -16.33 15.83 -0.85
CA ASN A 91 -16.91 14.49 -0.94
C ASN A 91 -16.20 13.62 -1.97
N LYS A 92 -15.82 14.20 -3.12
CA LYS A 92 -15.07 13.51 -4.17
C LYS A 92 -13.70 13.04 -3.65
N LEU A 93 -12.95 13.93 -3.00
CA LEU A 93 -11.63 13.61 -2.46
C LEU A 93 -11.68 12.56 -1.34
N LEU A 94 -12.69 12.63 -0.47
CA LEU A 94 -12.92 11.59 0.54
C LEU A 94 -13.19 10.24 -0.09
N GLY A 95 -14.03 10.20 -1.13
CA GLY A 95 -14.37 8.98 -1.87
C GLY A 95 -13.14 8.35 -2.53
N GLU A 96 -12.33 9.17 -3.20
CA GLU A 96 -11.08 8.72 -3.83
C GLU A 96 -10.09 8.14 -2.81
N ARG A 97 -9.94 8.78 -1.66
CA ARG A 97 -9.11 8.28 -0.57
C ARG A 97 -9.62 6.93 -0.04
N ARG A 98 -10.91 6.82 0.17
CA ARG A 98 -11.55 5.57 0.62
C ARG A 98 -11.32 4.43 -0.38
N GLU A 99 -11.46 4.69 -1.66
CA GLU A 99 -11.20 3.69 -2.72
C GLU A 99 -9.76 3.21 -2.72
N ARG A 100 -8.79 4.13 -2.58
CA ARG A 100 -7.37 3.76 -2.50
C ARG A 100 -7.10 2.87 -1.28
N PHE A 101 -7.66 3.21 -0.14
CA PHE A 101 -7.48 2.45 1.10
C PHE A 101 -8.17 1.09 1.02
N ALA A 102 -9.33 1.02 0.37
CA ALA A 102 -10.01 -0.26 0.11
C ALA A 102 -9.15 -1.20 -0.76
N LYS A 103 -8.43 -0.66 -1.73
CA LYS A 103 -7.49 -1.44 -2.55
C LYS A 103 -6.28 -1.94 -1.76
N ALA A 104 -5.84 -1.20 -0.75
CA ALA A 104 -4.74 -1.61 0.12
C ALA A 104 -5.12 -2.75 1.08
N LEU A 105 -6.40 -2.86 1.44
CA LEU A 105 -6.87 -3.80 2.46
C LEU A 105 -6.47 -5.27 2.22
N PRO A 106 -6.67 -5.88 1.03
CA PRO A 106 -6.31 -7.28 0.82
C PRO A 106 -4.82 -7.55 1.07
N PHE A 107 -3.96 -6.61 0.72
CA PHE A 107 -2.51 -6.74 0.92
C PHE A 107 -2.13 -6.58 2.39
N ALA A 108 -2.75 -5.65 3.09
CA ALA A 108 -2.53 -5.45 4.52
C ALA A 108 -3.08 -6.65 5.34
N GLU A 109 -4.23 -7.19 4.98
CA GLU A 109 -4.79 -8.37 5.61
C GLU A 109 -3.90 -9.60 5.38
N LYS A 110 -3.31 -9.75 4.20
CA LYS A 110 -2.35 -10.82 3.93
C LYS A 110 -1.08 -10.65 4.76
N TRP A 111 -0.54 -9.44 4.85
CA TRP A 111 0.61 -9.15 5.71
C TRP A 111 0.30 -9.47 7.16
N TYR A 112 -0.85 -9.06 7.67
CA TYR A 112 -1.29 -9.40 9.03
C TYR A 112 -1.36 -10.92 9.26
N SER A 113 -1.84 -11.67 8.28
CA SER A 113 -1.91 -13.15 8.38
C SER A 113 -0.51 -13.79 8.51
N VAL A 114 0.51 -13.16 7.94
CA VAL A 114 1.91 -13.61 8.00
C VAL A 114 2.57 -13.19 9.33
N GLU A 115 2.25 -11.98 9.79
CA GLU A 115 2.86 -11.39 10.99
C GLU A 115 1.79 -10.84 11.97
N PRO A 116 0.97 -11.70 12.59
CA PRO A 116 -0.17 -11.23 13.40
C PRO A 116 0.20 -10.47 14.67
N LYS A 117 1.46 -10.54 15.11
CA LYS A 117 1.97 -9.81 16.27
C LYS A 117 2.79 -8.57 15.90
N ASN A 118 2.86 -8.24 14.63
CA ASN A 118 3.57 -7.05 14.16
C ASN A 118 2.68 -5.81 14.39
N LEU A 119 3.11 -4.94 15.30
CA LEU A 119 2.36 -3.73 15.66
C LEU A 119 2.15 -2.79 14.46
N GLU A 120 3.10 -2.74 13.53
CA GLU A 120 3.01 -1.87 12.34
C GLU A 120 1.80 -2.24 11.48
N VAL A 121 1.62 -3.51 11.13
CA VAL A 121 0.49 -3.93 10.29
C VAL A 121 -0.84 -3.85 11.03
N VAL A 122 -0.85 -4.09 12.34
CA VAL A 122 -2.06 -3.95 13.17
C VAL A 122 -2.51 -2.49 13.20
N THR A 123 -1.61 -1.56 13.42
CA THR A 123 -1.89 -0.12 13.41
C THR A 123 -2.34 0.34 12.03
N LEU A 124 -1.68 -0.16 10.97
CA LEU A 124 -2.08 0.10 9.58
C LEU A 124 -3.52 -0.36 9.32
N LEU A 125 -3.84 -1.61 9.65
CA LEU A 125 -5.19 -2.17 9.44
C LEU A 125 -6.25 -1.39 10.22
N LYS A 126 -5.95 -1.01 11.45
CA LYS A 126 -6.87 -0.16 12.23
C LYS A 126 -7.22 1.11 11.45
N GLY A 127 -6.22 1.80 10.91
CA GLY A 127 -6.42 3.01 10.11
C GLY A 127 -7.17 2.75 8.80
N LEU A 128 -6.86 1.66 8.10
CA LEU A 128 -7.54 1.28 6.86
C LEU A 128 -9.02 0.95 7.11
N TYR A 129 -9.33 0.21 8.15
CA TYR A 129 -10.71 -0.12 8.49
C TYR A 129 -11.50 1.12 8.92
N GLN A 130 -10.88 2.05 9.66
CA GLN A 130 -11.52 3.32 10.02
C GLN A 130 -11.87 4.12 8.77
N THR A 131 -10.95 4.28 7.85
CA THR A 131 -11.14 5.07 6.61
C THR A 131 -12.17 4.43 5.68
N THR A 132 -12.26 3.11 5.65
CA THR A 132 -13.22 2.36 4.82
C THR A 132 -14.54 2.08 5.54
N HIS A 133 -14.74 2.65 6.73
CA HIS A 133 -15.97 2.52 7.54
C HIS A 133 -16.33 1.08 7.93
N ASN A 134 -15.32 0.25 8.18
CA ASN A 134 -15.51 -1.07 8.76
C ASN A 134 -15.33 -0.99 10.28
N ASP A 135 -16.38 -0.56 10.96
CA ASP A 135 -16.33 -0.29 12.40
C ASP A 135 -16.06 -1.54 13.23
N VAL A 136 -16.60 -2.69 12.83
CA VAL A 136 -16.39 -3.97 13.51
C VAL A 136 -14.90 -4.35 13.51
N LYS A 137 -14.29 -4.37 12.34
CA LYS A 137 -12.86 -4.71 12.20
C LYS A 137 -11.94 -3.64 12.77
N PHE A 138 -12.37 -2.38 12.73
CA PHE A 138 -11.66 -1.30 13.42
C PHE A 138 -11.56 -1.57 14.92
N GLN A 139 -12.66 -1.94 15.57
CA GLN A 139 -12.67 -2.26 17.00
C GLN A 139 -11.83 -3.50 17.32
N GLU A 140 -11.88 -4.53 16.47
CA GLU A 140 -11.02 -5.72 16.60
C GLU A 140 -9.53 -5.35 16.58
N MET A 141 -9.11 -4.56 15.59
CA MET A 141 -7.71 -4.13 15.46
C MET A 141 -7.29 -3.19 16.59
N LYS A 142 -8.18 -2.34 17.07
CA LYS A 142 -7.93 -1.49 18.23
C LYS A 142 -7.63 -2.33 19.49
N ALA A 143 -8.38 -3.40 19.69
CA ALA A 143 -8.16 -4.33 20.82
C ALA A 143 -6.83 -5.08 20.66
N VAL A 144 -6.51 -5.57 19.46
CA VAL A 144 -5.23 -6.25 19.17
C VAL A 144 -4.06 -5.30 19.39
N GLU A 145 -4.15 -4.07 18.92
CA GLU A 145 -3.12 -3.04 19.13
C GLU A 145 -2.86 -2.80 20.61
N ALA A 146 -3.92 -2.62 21.40
CA ALA A 146 -3.81 -2.41 22.84
C ALA A 146 -3.14 -3.60 23.53
N ALA A 147 -3.50 -4.83 23.16
CA ALA A 147 -2.90 -6.05 23.72
C ALA A 147 -1.42 -6.15 23.38
N LEU A 148 -1.02 -5.86 22.15
CA LEU A 148 0.39 -5.89 21.74
C LEU A 148 1.22 -4.82 22.45
N LYS A 149 0.68 -3.61 22.61
CA LYS A 149 1.34 -2.54 23.39
C LYS A 149 1.49 -2.87 24.86
N ALA A 150 0.59 -3.66 25.42
CA ALA A 150 0.68 -4.13 26.80
C ALA A 150 1.58 -5.37 26.97
N GLY A 151 2.24 -5.86 25.91
CA GLY A 151 3.10 -7.03 25.94
C GLY A 151 2.35 -8.37 25.99
N LYS A 152 1.12 -8.37 25.51
CA LYS A 152 0.27 -9.58 25.48
C LYS A 152 0.23 -10.25 24.10
#